data_eca3cee32fc36305e032a2984277e5d7
#
_entry.id   eca3cee32fc36305e032a2984277e5d7
#
_cell.length_a   1.000
_cell.length_b   1.000
_cell.length_c   1.000
_cell.angle_alpha   90.00
_cell.angle_beta   90.00
_cell.angle_gamma   90.00
#
_symmetry.space_group_name_H-M   'P 1'
#
loop_
_entity.id
_entity.type
_entity.pdbx_description
1 polymer ?
#
loop_
_entity_poly.entity_id
_entity_poly.type
_entity_poly.pdbx_seq_one_letter_code
_entity_poly.pdbx_strand_id
1 'polypeptide(L)'
;LRANGGHVNYRYDSEDFLAEETDLSRFSFFGLKGEIGRNTFDKWLYPRRGSNLTFSAIYVVGRDKYEPYDMRHYLSKEFRQWGGVRFTYEKYFDLPTVSWFSFGVSLDGVYTNHPDFTTDNSTLLSMPAYEPIAHTRMIYMPDFRARRFVGAGVMPTFDLMPNFFFRAGFYAMYRDRRAYRPEGNTSVADRHWHSIAEASLVYHTPIGPVSLSLTKYEVDTWKNMYLTFNFGYAIFAPKGTFY
;
A
#
# COMPACT_ATOMS: atom_id res chain seq x y z
N LEU A 1 19.60 -6.30 -7.42
CA LEU A 1 19.91 -4.86 -7.34
C LEU A 1 19.15 -4.14 -8.46
N ARG A 2 18.49 -3.04 -8.15
CA ARG A 2 17.76 -2.21 -9.12
C ARG A 2 18.13 -0.75 -8.89
N ALA A 3 18.50 -0.02 -9.93
CA ALA A 3 18.67 1.42 -9.92
C ALA A 3 17.50 2.06 -10.67
N ASN A 4 16.90 3.06 -10.08
CA ASN A 4 15.78 3.80 -10.66
C ASN A 4 16.09 5.29 -10.60
N GLY A 5 15.77 6.00 -11.69
CA GLY A 5 15.76 7.46 -11.72
C GLY A 5 14.41 7.90 -12.27
N GLY A 6 13.90 8.99 -11.77
CA GLY A 6 12.59 9.45 -12.20
C GLY A 6 12.30 10.91 -11.89
N HIS A 7 11.23 11.36 -12.47
CA HIS A 7 10.66 12.67 -12.24
C HIS A 7 9.17 12.49 -11.97
N VAL A 8 8.71 12.98 -10.82
CA VAL A 8 7.32 12.89 -10.42
C VAL A 8 6.77 14.29 -10.28
N ASN A 9 5.62 14.53 -10.92
CA ASN A 9 4.87 15.77 -10.82
C ASN A 9 3.57 15.48 -10.08
N TYR A 10 3.33 16.22 -9.01
CA TYR A 10 2.05 16.25 -8.32
C TYR A 10 1.37 17.59 -8.61
N ARG A 11 0.14 17.50 -9.11
CA ARG A 11 -0.76 18.66 -9.24
C ARG A 11 -1.93 18.41 -8.31
N TYR A 12 -2.27 19.38 -7.52
CA TYR A 12 -3.42 19.35 -6.62
C TYR A 12 -4.05 20.73 -6.55
N ASP A 13 -5.37 20.73 -6.39
CA ASP A 13 -6.13 21.95 -6.24
C ASP A 13 -5.71 22.61 -4.92
N SER A 14 -5.50 23.93 -4.96
CA SER A 14 -5.34 24.71 -3.73
C SER A 14 -6.64 24.59 -2.91
N GLU A 15 -6.54 24.62 -1.58
CA GLU A 15 -7.72 24.50 -0.69
C GLU A 15 -8.74 25.64 -0.89
N ASP A 16 -8.43 26.65 -1.68
CA ASP A 16 -9.36 27.73 -2.07
C ASP A 16 -10.29 27.24 -3.19
N PHE A 17 -11.54 26.98 -2.80
CA PHE A 17 -12.64 26.53 -3.67
C PHE A 17 -12.95 27.46 -4.88
N LEU A 18 -12.29 28.58 -5.00
CA LEU A 18 -12.50 29.60 -6.04
C LEU A 18 -11.34 29.74 -7.03
N ALA A 19 -10.24 29.02 -6.84
CA ALA A 19 -9.08 29.10 -7.72
C ALA A 19 -9.16 28.01 -8.81
N GLU A 20 -9.27 28.39 -10.07
CA GLU A 20 -9.15 27.50 -11.23
C GLU A 20 -7.73 26.94 -11.44
N GLU A 21 -6.76 27.31 -10.59
CA GLU A 21 -5.36 26.99 -10.78
C GLU A 21 -4.79 26.15 -9.64
N THR A 22 -3.90 25.24 -9.98
CA THR A 22 -3.40 24.17 -9.12
C THR A 22 -1.98 24.42 -8.65
N ASP A 23 -1.69 24.07 -7.41
CA ASP A 23 -0.33 24.02 -6.89
C ASP A 23 0.48 22.91 -7.58
N LEU A 24 1.75 23.15 -7.81
CA LEU A 24 2.63 22.21 -8.49
C LEU A 24 3.82 21.83 -7.63
N SER A 25 3.89 20.55 -7.27
CA SER A 25 5.07 19.95 -6.64
C SER A 25 5.78 18.99 -7.61
N ARG A 26 7.08 19.15 -7.75
CA ARG A 26 7.93 18.34 -8.63
C ARG A 26 9.05 17.72 -7.83
N PHE A 27 9.19 16.41 -7.94
CA PHE A 27 10.31 15.70 -7.35
C PHE A 27 11.13 14.97 -8.42
N SER A 28 12.40 15.36 -8.54
CA SER A 28 13.35 14.69 -9.42
C SER A 28 14.34 13.91 -8.57
N PHE A 29 14.45 12.61 -8.81
CA PHE A 29 15.19 11.72 -7.93
C PHE A 29 16.00 10.66 -8.65
N PHE A 30 16.97 10.14 -7.91
CA PHE A 30 17.65 8.89 -8.17
C PHE A 30 17.50 7.98 -6.97
N GLY A 31 17.13 6.72 -7.19
CA GLY A 31 16.93 5.72 -6.15
C GLY A 31 17.69 4.44 -6.44
N LEU A 32 18.26 3.86 -5.41
CA LEU A 32 18.87 2.55 -5.43
C LEU A 32 18.05 1.61 -4.55
N LYS A 33 17.60 0.47 -5.09
CA LYS A 33 16.87 -0.57 -4.36
C LYS A 33 17.63 -1.90 -4.44
N GLY A 34 17.90 -2.48 -3.28
CA GLY A 34 18.32 -3.86 -3.12
C GLY A 34 17.15 -4.70 -2.64
N GLU A 35 16.95 -5.88 -3.22
CA GLU A 35 15.90 -6.80 -2.81
C GLU A 35 16.43 -8.23 -2.84
N ILE A 36 16.15 -8.99 -1.77
CA ILE A 36 16.41 -10.40 -1.68
C ILE A 36 15.15 -11.09 -1.18
N GLY A 37 14.79 -12.22 -1.77
CA GLY A 37 13.59 -12.92 -1.40
C GLY A 37 13.54 -14.35 -1.89
N ARG A 38 12.61 -15.11 -1.33
CA ARG A 38 12.30 -16.48 -1.72
C ARG A 38 10.79 -16.64 -1.80
N ASN A 39 10.31 -17.10 -2.95
CA ASN A 39 8.90 -17.41 -3.17
C ASN A 39 8.74 -18.89 -3.52
N THR A 40 7.88 -19.57 -2.77
CA THR A 40 7.54 -21.00 -2.96
C THR A 40 6.04 -21.21 -3.09
N PHE A 41 5.27 -20.15 -3.42
CA PHE A 41 3.83 -20.27 -3.62
C PHE A 41 3.48 -21.22 -4.76
N ASP A 42 2.43 -22.02 -4.56
CA ASP A 42 1.85 -22.89 -5.55
C ASP A 42 1.12 -22.15 -6.67
N LYS A 43 0.60 -20.94 -6.38
CA LYS A 43 -0.10 -20.09 -7.34
C LYS A 43 0.31 -18.62 -7.16
N TRP A 44 0.31 -17.87 -8.26
CA TRP A 44 0.64 -16.43 -8.24
C TRP A 44 -0.40 -15.59 -7.51
N LEU A 45 -1.69 -15.87 -7.74
CA LEU A 45 -2.81 -15.24 -7.04
C LEU A 45 -3.56 -16.31 -6.24
N TYR A 46 -3.98 -15.94 -5.06
CA TYR A 46 -4.70 -16.80 -4.12
C TYR A 46 -3.96 -18.12 -3.84
N PRO A 47 -2.70 -18.07 -3.40
CA PRO A 47 -1.95 -19.28 -3.05
C PRO A 47 -2.62 -20.05 -1.92
N ARG A 48 -2.45 -21.37 -1.91
CA ARG A 48 -2.99 -22.28 -0.90
C ARG A 48 -1.91 -22.87 -0.02
N ARG A 49 -0.69 -22.90 -0.53
CA ARG A 49 0.49 -23.42 0.18
C ARG A 49 1.76 -22.72 -0.25
N GLY A 50 2.78 -22.85 0.57
CA GLY A 50 4.07 -22.23 0.33
C GLY A 50 4.27 -20.97 1.15
N SER A 51 5.35 -20.29 0.88
CA SER A 51 5.71 -19.04 1.56
C SER A 51 6.38 -18.06 0.62
N ASN A 52 6.22 -16.80 0.91
CA ASN A 52 6.97 -15.70 0.30
C ASN A 52 7.65 -14.91 1.39
N LEU A 53 8.95 -14.75 1.29
CA LEU A 53 9.78 -13.94 2.17
C LEU A 53 10.52 -12.95 1.31
N THR A 54 10.40 -11.66 1.61
CA THR A 54 11.15 -10.61 0.90
C THR A 54 11.70 -9.60 1.89
N PHE A 55 12.96 -9.26 1.71
CA PHE A 55 13.62 -8.15 2.38
C PHE A 55 14.11 -7.18 1.33
N SER A 56 13.79 -5.91 1.48
CA SER A 56 14.26 -4.85 0.58
C SER A 56 14.81 -3.67 1.35
N ALA A 57 15.83 -3.04 0.78
CA ALA A 57 16.40 -1.79 1.24
C ALA A 57 16.42 -0.79 0.09
N ILE A 58 16.13 0.45 0.40
CA ILE A 58 16.09 1.55 -0.58
C ILE A 58 16.88 2.73 -0.07
N TYR A 59 17.53 3.44 -0.98
CA TYR A 59 18.12 4.74 -0.74
C TYR A 59 17.75 5.68 -1.88
N VAL A 60 17.24 6.85 -1.56
CA VAL A 60 16.74 7.83 -2.51
C VAL A 60 17.39 9.17 -2.23
N VAL A 61 17.80 9.84 -3.31
CA VAL A 61 18.27 11.23 -3.30
C VAL A 61 17.53 12.01 -4.37
N GLY A 62 17.19 13.25 -4.09
CA GLY A 62 16.45 14.04 -5.07
C GLY A 62 16.33 15.50 -4.71
N ARG A 63 15.65 16.23 -5.57
CA ARG A 63 15.31 17.64 -5.37
C ARG A 63 13.81 17.82 -5.42
N ASP A 64 13.28 18.36 -4.34
CA ASP A 64 11.90 18.82 -4.23
C ASP A 64 11.81 20.26 -4.70
N LYS A 65 10.82 20.55 -5.54
CA LYS A 65 10.55 21.88 -6.10
C LYS A 65 9.06 22.13 -5.98
N TYR A 66 8.71 23.15 -5.25
CA TYR A 66 7.33 23.58 -5.05
C TYR A 66 7.07 24.94 -5.67
N GLU A 67 6.00 25.07 -6.44
CA GLU A 67 5.53 26.27 -7.11
C GLU A 67 4.07 26.50 -6.68
N PRO A 68 3.83 27.32 -5.63
CA PRO A 68 2.47 27.71 -5.25
C PRO A 68 1.84 28.61 -6.31
N TYR A 69 0.54 28.46 -6.52
CA TYR A 69 -0.19 29.28 -7.49
C TYR A 69 -0.17 30.78 -7.14
N ASP A 70 -0.50 31.11 -5.90
CA ASP A 70 -0.63 32.52 -5.44
C ASP A 70 0.69 33.28 -5.37
N MET A 71 1.82 32.59 -5.32
CA MET A 71 3.15 33.18 -5.20
C MET A 71 4.07 32.73 -6.34
N ARG A 72 3.77 33.08 -7.57
CA ARG A 72 4.56 32.67 -8.76
C ARG A 72 6.07 32.97 -8.69
N HIS A 73 6.51 33.77 -7.72
CA HIS A 73 7.91 34.09 -7.46
C HIS A 73 8.50 33.29 -6.30
N TYR A 74 7.70 32.56 -5.52
CA TYR A 74 8.18 31.76 -4.40
C TYR A 74 8.46 30.33 -4.87
N LEU A 75 9.69 30.09 -5.25
CA LEU A 75 10.16 28.78 -5.65
C LEU A 75 10.96 28.17 -4.51
N SER A 76 10.39 27.19 -3.80
CA SER A 76 11.14 26.37 -2.87
C SER A 76 11.88 25.25 -3.61
N LYS A 77 13.20 25.14 -3.38
CA LYS A 77 14.03 24.04 -3.91
C LYS A 77 14.81 23.44 -2.75
N GLU A 78 14.47 22.21 -2.41
CA GLU A 78 15.13 21.52 -1.32
C GLU A 78 15.74 20.19 -1.77
N PHE A 79 16.92 19.91 -1.25
CA PHE A 79 17.55 18.62 -1.43
C PHE A 79 17.00 17.64 -0.38
N ARG A 80 16.53 16.49 -0.83
CA ARG A 80 15.96 15.44 0.01
C ARG A 80 16.74 14.15 -0.20
N GLN A 81 17.04 13.48 0.91
CA GLN A 81 17.62 12.13 0.88
C GLN A 81 17.05 11.29 2.02
N TRP A 82 16.83 10.03 1.76
CA TRP A 82 16.38 9.09 2.77
C TRP A 82 16.72 7.65 2.42
N GLY A 83 16.69 6.81 3.45
CA GLY A 83 16.76 5.37 3.30
C GLY A 83 15.59 4.68 3.97
N GLY A 84 15.37 3.45 3.61
CA GLY A 84 14.32 2.63 4.22
C GLY A 84 14.55 1.16 4.00
N VAL A 85 13.93 0.37 4.86
CA VAL A 85 13.91 -1.09 4.78
C VAL A 85 12.48 -1.58 4.87
N ARG A 86 12.17 -2.65 4.14
CA ARG A 86 10.88 -3.34 4.21
C ARG A 86 11.13 -4.83 4.30
N PHE A 87 10.39 -5.46 5.18
CA PHE A 87 10.32 -6.89 5.37
C PHE A 87 8.90 -7.35 5.10
N THR A 88 8.71 -8.34 4.22
CA THR A 88 7.42 -8.97 4.00
C THR A 88 7.53 -10.48 4.13
N TYR A 89 6.60 -11.07 4.83
CA TYR A 89 6.47 -12.50 4.98
C TYR A 89 5.01 -12.91 4.82
N GLU A 90 4.79 -13.92 4.00
CA GLU A 90 3.47 -14.49 3.79
C GLU A 90 3.60 -16.01 3.70
N LYS A 91 2.76 -16.74 4.41
CA LYS A 91 2.79 -18.21 4.43
C LYS A 91 1.38 -18.78 4.43
N TYR A 92 1.18 -19.79 3.61
CA TYR A 92 -0.05 -20.55 3.54
C TYR A 92 0.18 -21.98 4.00
N PHE A 93 -0.79 -22.46 4.77
CA PHE A 93 -0.81 -23.78 5.35
C PHE A 93 -1.98 -24.57 4.74
N ASP A 94 -1.67 -25.66 4.11
CA ASP A 94 -2.63 -26.67 3.70
C ASP A 94 -2.76 -27.68 4.87
N LEU A 95 -3.98 -27.93 5.30
CA LEU A 95 -4.24 -28.87 6.40
C LEU A 95 -4.63 -30.22 5.81
N PRO A 96 -3.72 -31.23 5.84
CA PRO A 96 -3.98 -32.53 5.21
C PRO A 96 -5.23 -33.24 5.73
N THR A 97 -5.58 -32.96 7.00
CA THR A 97 -6.74 -33.55 7.68
C THR A 97 -8.06 -32.92 7.25
N VAL A 98 -8.03 -31.66 6.71
CA VAL A 98 -9.23 -30.90 6.36
C VAL A 98 -9.04 -30.31 4.97
N SER A 99 -9.33 -31.12 3.95
CA SER A 99 -9.05 -30.78 2.55
C SER A 99 -9.81 -29.56 2.02
N TRP A 100 -10.92 -29.21 2.64
CA TRP A 100 -11.75 -28.05 2.26
C TRP A 100 -11.31 -26.73 2.91
N PHE A 101 -10.28 -26.75 3.77
CA PHE A 101 -9.81 -25.57 4.50
C PHE A 101 -8.31 -25.38 4.36
N SER A 102 -7.91 -24.14 4.12
CA SER A 102 -6.51 -23.71 4.22
C SER A 102 -6.46 -22.34 4.90
N PHE A 103 -5.29 -21.95 5.32
CA PHE A 103 -5.12 -20.78 6.15
C PHE A 103 -3.80 -20.08 5.83
N GLY A 104 -3.84 -18.79 5.66
CA GLY A 104 -2.69 -17.94 5.41
C GLY A 104 -2.40 -16.99 6.55
N VAL A 105 -1.13 -16.62 6.70
CA VAL A 105 -0.68 -15.52 7.56
C VAL A 105 0.22 -14.59 6.78
N SER A 106 0.15 -13.29 7.07
CA SER A 106 1.04 -12.28 6.50
C SER A 106 1.63 -11.38 7.57
N LEU A 107 2.84 -10.90 7.31
CA LEU A 107 3.54 -9.90 8.11
C LEU A 107 4.24 -8.92 7.16
N ASP A 108 4.10 -7.63 7.41
CA ASP A 108 4.73 -6.55 6.65
C ASP A 108 5.28 -5.51 7.63
N GLY A 109 6.55 -5.22 7.54
CA GLY A 109 7.21 -4.25 8.40
C GLY A 109 8.00 -3.25 7.57
N VAL A 110 7.84 -1.97 7.87
CA VAL A 110 8.55 -0.88 7.21
C VAL A 110 9.18 0.04 8.23
N TYR A 111 10.41 0.43 7.94
CA TYR A 111 11.13 1.48 8.64
C TYR A 111 11.81 2.40 7.62
N THR A 112 11.56 3.69 7.69
CA THR A 112 12.23 4.69 6.86
C THR A 112 12.45 6.00 7.63
N ASN A 113 13.52 6.70 7.28
CA ASN A 113 13.78 8.07 7.71
C ASN A 113 13.34 9.10 6.68
N HIS A 114 12.27 8.79 5.93
CA HIS A 114 11.67 9.67 4.93
C HIS A 114 11.44 11.09 5.49
N PRO A 115 11.98 12.15 4.86
CA PRO A 115 11.77 13.53 5.30
C PRO A 115 10.37 14.02 4.96
N ASP A 116 9.95 15.11 5.58
CA ASP A 116 8.81 15.87 5.10
C ASP A 116 9.16 16.61 3.81
N PHE A 117 8.31 16.60 2.84
CA PHE A 117 8.40 17.43 1.65
C PHE A 117 7.78 18.81 1.94
N THR A 118 7.94 19.72 1.00
CA THR A 118 7.41 21.09 1.15
C THR A 118 5.90 21.11 1.32
N THR A 119 5.19 20.10 0.79
CA THR A 119 3.76 19.93 0.99
C THR A 119 3.42 18.58 1.61
N ASP A 120 2.35 18.57 2.40
CA ASP A 120 1.87 17.37 3.08
C ASP A 120 1.39 16.32 2.10
N ASN A 121 0.74 16.73 1.01
CA ASN A 121 0.29 15.82 -0.04
C ASN A 121 1.46 15.10 -0.71
N SER A 122 2.54 15.81 -1.05
CA SER A 122 3.73 15.16 -1.62
C SER A 122 4.45 14.27 -0.62
N THR A 123 4.46 14.65 0.65
CA THR A 123 4.98 13.81 1.75
C THR A 123 4.20 12.49 1.83
N LEU A 124 2.86 12.56 1.90
CA LEU A 124 1.99 11.38 1.99
C LEU A 124 2.09 10.47 0.77
N LEU A 125 2.07 11.05 -0.44
CA LEU A 125 2.14 10.29 -1.68
C LEU A 125 3.44 9.52 -1.84
N SER A 126 4.54 10.04 -1.31
CA SER A 126 5.87 9.41 -1.37
C SER A 126 6.15 8.42 -0.24
N MET A 127 5.31 8.35 0.80
CA MET A 127 5.48 7.41 1.90
C MET A 127 5.10 5.98 1.56
N PRO A 128 5.75 4.98 2.20
CA PRO A 128 5.34 3.60 2.06
C PRO A 128 3.93 3.36 2.55
N ALA A 129 3.20 2.51 1.83
CA ALA A 129 1.85 2.13 2.15
C ALA A 129 1.77 0.67 2.61
N TYR A 130 0.84 0.38 3.52
CA TYR A 130 0.42 -0.97 3.85
C TYR A 130 -0.65 -1.43 2.86
N GLU A 131 -0.31 -2.39 2.02
CA GLU A 131 -1.12 -2.83 0.87
C GLU A 131 -1.31 -4.36 0.87
N PRO A 132 -2.00 -4.93 1.87
CA PRO A 132 -2.13 -6.37 2.02
C PRO A 132 -3.04 -7.04 0.98
N ILE A 133 -3.95 -6.29 0.34
CA ILE A 133 -4.93 -6.78 -0.62
C ILE A 133 -4.84 -6.03 -1.95
N ALA A 134 -5.39 -6.62 -3.02
CA ALA A 134 -5.36 -5.99 -4.36
C ALA A 134 -6.04 -4.62 -4.37
N HIS A 135 -7.16 -4.47 -3.68
CA HIS A 135 -7.92 -3.22 -3.64
C HIS A 135 -7.13 -2.06 -3.01
N THR A 136 -6.31 -2.30 -1.98
CA THR A 136 -5.47 -1.25 -1.36
C THR A 136 -4.42 -0.68 -2.30
N ARG A 137 -4.06 -1.40 -3.37
CA ARG A 137 -3.12 -0.94 -4.40
C ARG A 137 -3.76 -0.06 -5.46
N MET A 138 -5.09 -0.04 -5.53
CA MET A 138 -5.85 0.71 -6.54
C MET A 138 -6.38 2.04 -6.03
N ILE A 139 -6.52 2.19 -4.72
CA ILE A 139 -7.06 3.39 -4.08
C ILE A 139 -6.00 4.08 -3.22
N TYR A 140 -6.09 5.39 -3.17
CA TYR A 140 -5.25 6.18 -2.27
C TYR A 140 -5.86 6.21 -0.86
N MET A 141 -5.11 5.70 0.11
CA MET A 141 -5.52 5.68 1.52
C MET A 141 -4.43 6.30 2.40
N PRO A 142 -4.57 7.57 2.79
CA PRO A 142 -3.56 8.28 3.58
C PRO A 142 -3.34 7.65 4.95
N ASP A 143 -4.38 7.09 5.56
CA ASP A 143 -4.31 6.49 6.89
C ASP A 143 -3.49 5.18 6.93
N PHE A 144 -3.32 4.51 5.78
CA PHE A 144 -2.49 3.31 5.63
C PHE A 144 -1.06 3.62 5.17
N ARG A 145 -0.62 4.87 5.27
CA ARG A 145 0.73 5.31 4.93
C ARG A 145 1.46 5.83 6.16
N ALA A 146 2.69 5.39 6.35
CA ALA A 146 3.52 5.83 7.48
C ALA A 146 5.00 5.60 7.21
N ARG A 147 5.86 6.33 7.93
CA ARG A 147 7.32 6.13 7.92
C ARG A 147 7.71 4.80 8.56
N ARG A 148 6.97 4.39 9.56
CA ARG A 148 7.20 3.16 10.31
C ARG A 148 5.88 2.49 10.60
N PHE A 149 5.77 1.26 10.21
CA PHE A 149 4.60 0.45 10.55
C PHE A 149 4.95 -1.03 10.61
N VAL A 150 4.08 -1.74 11.28
CA VAL A 150 4.01 -3.20 11.26
C VAL A 150 2.57 -3.57 10.94
N GLY A 151 2.39 -4.39 9.90
CA GLY A 151 1.11 -4.95 9.52
C GLY A 151 1.13 -6.46 9.62
N ALA A 152 0.02 -7.03 10.03
CA ALA A 152 -0.19 -8.48 10.08
C ALA A 152 -1.57 -8.84 9.53
N GLY A 153 -1.70 -10.05 9.00
CA GLY A 153 -2.97 -10.53 8.47
C GLY A 153 -3.14 -12.03 8.61
N VAL A 154 -4.41 -12.44 8.64
CA VAL A 154 -4.83 -13.84 8.60
C VAL A 154 -5.84 -14.06 7.50
N MET A 155 -5.73 -15.18 6.78
CA MET A 155 -6.49 -15.42 5.55
C MET A 155 -7.03 -16.85 5.51
N PRO A 156 -8.09 -17.16 6.28
CA PRO A 156 -8.81 -18.42 6.15
C PRO A 156 -9.44 -18.53 4.76
N THR A 157 -9.34 -19.72 4.17
CA THR A 157 -9.88 -20.02 2.84
C THR A 157 -10.62 -21.35 2.90
N PHE A 158 -11.84 -21.36 2.36
CA PHE A 158 -12.77 -22.49 2.39
C PHE A 158 -13.10 -22.91 0.95
N ASP A 159 -12.78 -24.15 0.56
CA ASP A 159 -13.17 -24.71 -0.73
C ASP A 159 -14.66 -25.06 -0.71
N LEU A 160 -15.39 -24.43 -1.61
CA LEU A 160 -16.84 -24.69 -1.79
C LEU A 160 -17.07 -25.75 -2.86
N MET A 161 -16.30 -25.69 -3.95
CA MET A 161 -16.32 -26.62 -5.08
C MET A 161 -14.92 -26.66 -5.74
N PRO A 162 -14.65 -27.60 -6.66
CA PRO A 162 -13.43 -27.58 -7.46
C PRO A 162 -13.23 -26.20 -8.13
N ASN A 163 -12.07 -25.60 -7.93
CA ASN A 163 -11.70 -24.27 -8.43
C ASN A 163 -12.55 -23.08 -7.90
N PHE A 164 -13.50 -23.29 -6.99
CA PHE A 164 -14.33 -22.26 -6.41
C PHE A 164 -14.19 -22.27 -4.89
N PHE A 165 -13.81 -21.13 -4.31
CA PHE A 165 -13.57 -21.02 -2.88
C PHE A 165 -13.98 -19.64 -2.34
N PHE A 166 -14.26 -19.62 -1.06
CA PHE A 166 -14.43 -18.43 -0.27
C PHE A 166 -13.16 -18.13 0.52
N ARG A 167 -12.68 -16.90 0.48
CA ARG A 167 -11.55 -16.43 1.29
C ARG A 167 -11.98 -15.24 2.11
N ALA A 168 -11.78 -15.31 3.42
CA ALA A 168 -11.82 -14.16 4.29
C ALA A 168 -10.40 -13.66 4.56
N GLY A 169 -10.21 -12.36 4.72
CA GLY A 169 -8.96 -11.74 5.09
C GLY A 169 -9.21 -10.75 6.22
N PHE A 170 -8.37 -10.80 7.26
CA PHE A 170 -8.36 -9.82 8.34
C PHE A 170 -6.95 -9.31 8.51
N TYR A 171 -6.80 -8.01 8.39
CA TYR A 171 -5.49 -7.36 8.43
C TYR A 171 -5.53 -6.21 9.42
N ALA A 172 -4.45 -6.06 10.16
CA ALA A 172 -4.24 -4.96 11.09
C ALA A 172 -2.89 -4.31 10.84
N MET A 173 -2.82 -3.00 10.96
CA MET A 173 -1.62 -2.20 10.86
C MET A 173 -1.45 -1.37 12.12
N TYR A 174 -0.27 -1.40 12.69
CA TYR A 174 0.16 -0.46 13.73
C TYR A 174 1.21 0.48 13.14
N ARG A 175 1.02 1.78 13.29
CA ARG A 175 1.96 2.82 12.84
C ARG A 175 2.42 3.70 13.99
N ASP A 176 3.63 4.26 13.88
CA ASP A 176 4.21 5.10 14.94
C ASP A 176 3.56 6.47 15.04
N ARG A 177 3.33 7.13 13.89
CA ARG A 177 2.71 8.46 13.81
C ARG A 177 1.99 8.66 12.48
N ARG A 178 1.01 9.53 12.48
CA ARG A 178 0.42 10.06 11.25
C ARG A 178 1.50 10.80 10.45
N ALA A 179 1.51 10.57 9.15
CA ALA A 179 2.42 11.27 8.25
C ALA A 179 2.09 12.77 8.15
N TYR A 180 0.84 13.12 8.38
CA TYR A 180 0.32 14.47 8.27
C TYR A 180 -0.77 14.74 9.31
N ARG A 181 -0.78 15.94 9.83
CA ARG A 181 -1.85 16.46 10.70
C ARG A 181 -2.45 17.68 10.00
N PRO A 182 -3.73 17.66 9.57
CA PRO A 182 -4.37 18.82 8.95
C PRO A 182 -4.24 20.04 9.86
N GLU A 183 -3.76 21.15 9.31
CA GLU A 183 -3.72 22.42 10.03
C GLU A 183 -5.13 22.80 10.49
N GLY A 184 -5.25 23.20 11.76
CA GLY A 184 -6.52 23.66 12.34
C GLY A 184 -7.42 22.59 12.95
N ASN A 185 -7.17 21.29 12.75
CA ASN A 185 -7.99 20.23 13.34
C ASN A 185 -7.28 19.49 14.49
N THR A 186 -7.26 20.11 15.67
CA THR A 186 -6.67 19.55 16.90
C THR A 186 -7.47 18.38 17.50
N SER A 187 -8.66 18.09 16.98
CA SER A 187 -9.59 17.09 17.52
C SER A 187 -9.46 15.70 16.89
N VAL A 188 -8.70 15.54 15.80
CA VAL A 188 -8.49 14.22 15.21
C VAL A 188 -7.43 13.48 16.02
N ALA A 189 -7.88 12.57 16.87
CA ALA A 189 -7.00 11.67 17.62
C ALA A 189 -6.08 10.93 16.65
N ASP A 190 -4.78 10.92 16.95
CA ASP A 190 -3.82 10.15 16.15
C ASP A 190 -4.04 8.66 16.41
N ARG A 191 -4.79 8.04 15.51
CA ARG A 191 -5.06 6.60 15.56
C ARG A 191 -3.82 5.85 15.09
N HIS A 192 -3.29 5.00 15.96
CA HIS A 192 -2.14 4.16 15.63
C HIS A 192 -2.53 2.83 14.98
N TRP A 193 -3.75 2.36 15.22
CA TRP A 193 -4.25 1.09 14.71
C TRP A 193 -5.24 1.30 13.56
N HIS A 194 -5.01 0.57 12.48
CA HIS A 194 -5.88 0.52 11.31
C HIS A 194 -6.20 -0.92 10.97
N SER A 195 -7.38 -1.17 10.45
CA SER A 195 -7.86 -2.52 10.17
C SER A 195 -8.52 -2.62 8.80
N ILE A 196 -8.38 -3.79 8.17
CA ILE A 196 -9.02 -4.14 6.91
C ILE A 196 -9.65 -5.52 7.07
N ALA A 197 -10.91 -5.67 6.67
CA ALA A 197 -11.55 -6.96 6.50
C ALA A 197 -11.93 -7.14 5.02
N GLU A 198 -11.71 -8.33 4.49
CA GLU A 198 -12.07 -8.70 3.12
C GLU A 198 -12.81 -10.03 3.13
N ALA A 199 -13.86 -10.12 2.32
CA ALA A 199 -14.55 -11.36 2.02
C ALA A 199 -14.61 -11.53 0.50
N SER A 200 -14.02 -12.60 -0.03
CA SER A 200 -13.86 -12.82 -1.46
C SER A 200 -14.40 -14.17 -1.89
N LEU A 201 -15.22 -14.18 -2.93
CA LEU A 201 -15.57 -15.37 -3.69
C LEU A 201 -14.64 -15.44 -4.90
N VAL A 202 -13.93 -16.54 -5.06
CA VAL A 202 -12.91 -16.70 -6.10
C VAL A 202 -13.16 -17.96 -6.91
N TYR A 203 -13.16 -17.82 -8.23
CA TYR A 203 -13.23 -18.91 -9.17
C TYR A 203 -12.01 -18.92 -10.09
N HIS A 204 -11.26 -20.03 -10.08
CA HIS A 204 -10.12 -20.21 -10.97
C HIS A 204 -10.57 -20.69 -12.34
N THR A 205 -10.46 -19.82 -13.34
CA THR A 205 -10.66 -20.18 -14.75
C THR A 205 -9.31 -20.54 -15.41
N PRO A 206 -9.31 -21.22 -16.56
CA PRO A 206 -8.09 -21.51 -17.33
C PRO A 206 -7.28 -20.27 -17.75
N ILE A 207 -7.95 -19.12 -17.86
CA ILE A 207 -7.33 -17.82 -18.28
C ILE A 207 -7.02 -16.91 -17.11
N GLY A 208 -7.26 -17.35 -15.87
CA GLY A 208 -6.97 -16.61 -14.64
C GLY A 208 -8.13 -16.61 -13.65
N PRO A 209 -7.90 -16.19 -12.42
CA PRO A 209 -8.96 -16.14 -11.40
C PRO A 209 -9.95 -15.01 -11.68
N VAL A 210 -11.22 -15.29 -11.36
CA VAL A 210 -12.30 -14.30 -11.26
C VAL A 210 -12.63 -14.15 -9.80
N SER A 211 -12.72 -12.93 -9.28
CA SER A 211 -13.09 -12.71 -7.89
C SER A 211 -14.08 -11.57 -7.72
N LEU A 212 -15.00 -11.78 -6.79
CA LEU A 212 -15.90 -10.76 -6.24
C LEU A 212 -15.53 -10.58 -4.79
N SER A 213 -15.08 -9.39 -4.43
CA SER A 213 -14.56 -9.09 -3.09
C SER A 213 -15.33 -7.93 -2.46
N LEU A 214 -15.75 -8.12 -1.22
CA LEU A 214 -16.27 -7.10 -0.35
C LEU A 214 -15.17 -6.71 0.63
N THR A 215 -14.72 -5.48 0.57
CA THR A 215 -13.65 -4.94 1.41
C THR A 215 -14.20 -3.88 2.34
N LYS A 216 -13.82 -3.94 3.61
CA LYS A 216 -14.15 -2.96 4.62
C LYS A 216 -12.87 -2.43 5.28
N TYR A 217 -12.73 -1.12 5.24
CA TYR A 217 -11.67 -0.41 5.95
C TYR A 217 -12.21 0.13 7.28
N GLU A 218 -11.36 0.13 8.31
CA GLU A 218 -11.74 0.55 9.65
C GLU A 218 -12.97 -0.20 10.16
N VAL A 219 -12.75 -1.41 10.61
CA VAL A 219 -13.82 -2.38 10.97
C VAL A 219 -14.78 -1.84 12.04
N ASP A 220 -14.35 -0.88 12.85
CA ASP A 220 -15.12 -0.23 13.89
C ASP A 220 -16.13 0.83 13.38
N THR A 221 -16.12 1.17 12.09
CA THR A 221 -17.05 2.14 11.50
C THR A 221 -17.94 1.48 10.44
N TRP A 222 -19.16 1.98 10.22
CA TRP A 222 -20.04 1.49 9.14
C TRP A 222 -19.77 2.12 7.76
N LYS A 223 -18.80 3.01 7.67
CA LYS A 223 -18.37 3.66 6.43
C LYS A 223 -17.23 2.87 5.75
N ASN A 224 -16.85 3.25 4.53
CA ASN A 224 -15.71 2.71 3.80
C ASN A 224 -15.82 1.21 3.47
N MET A 225 -16.95 0.82 2.89
CA MET A 225 -17.19 -0.52 2.35
C MET A 225 -17.20 -0.48 0.82
N TYR A 226 -16.45 -1.38 0.19
CA TYR A 226 -16.25 -1.42 -1.26
C TYR A 226 -16.50 -2.81 -1.80
N LEU A 227 -17.26 -2.88 -2.88
CA LEU A 227 -17.45 -4.10 -3.66
C LEU A 227 -16.56 -4.00 -4.91
N THR A 228 -15.67 -4.98 -5.11
CA THR A 228 -14.76 -5.02 -6.25
C THR A 228 -14.91 -6.32 -7.02
N PHE A 229 -14.89 -6.20 -8.34
CA PHE A 229 -14.82 -7.33 -9.26
C PHE A 229 -13.47 -7.33 -9.94
N ASN A 230 -12.75 -8.46 -9.91
CA ASN A 230 -11.46 -8.61 -10.56
C ASN A 230 -11.51 -9.83 -11.49
N PHE A 231 -10.87 -9.68 -12.65
CA PHE A 231 -10.74 -10.74 -13.65
C PHE A 231 -9.31 -10.85 -14.16
N GLY A 232 -8.79 -12.07 -14.17
CA GLY A 232 -7.47 -12.37 -14.71
C GLY A 232 -6.32 -12.04 -13.78
N TYR A 233 -5.12 -12.02 -14.34
CA TYR A 233 -3.90 -11.65 -13.64
C TYR A 233 -3.63 -10.16 -13.85
N ALA A 234 -3.28 -9.44 -12.79
CA ALA A 234 -2.78 -8.08 -12.93
C ALA A 234 -1.43 -8.10 -13.68
N ILE A 235 -1.46 -7.78 -14.97
CA ILE A 235 -0.27 -7.75 -15.83
C ILE A 235 0.64 -6.58 -15.44
N PHE A 236 0.06 -5.50 -14.94
CA PHE A 236 0.78 -4.31 -14.49
C PHE A 236 0.32 -3.94 -13.08
N ALA A 237 1.08 -4.35 -12.09
CA ALA A 237 1.02 -3.69 -10.80
C ALA A 237 1.94 -2.47 -10.88
N PRO A 238 1.45 -1.22 -10.81
CA PRO A 238 2.32 -0.08 -10.63
C PRO A 238 2.99 -0.27 -9.27
N LYS A 239 4.23 -0.75 -9.29
CA LYS A 239 5.05 -0.75 -8.09
C LYS A 239 5.24 0.72 -7.74
N GLY A 240 4.87 1.08 -6.53
CA GLY A 240 5.09 2.43 -6.04
C GLY A 240 6.50 2.89 -6.39
N THR A 241 6.64 4.14 -6.76
CA THR A 241 7.87 4.73 -7.33
C THR A 241 9.07 4.53 -6.40
N PHE A 242 8.83 4.30 -5.11
CA PHE A 242 9.84 4.28 -4.06
C PHE A 242 9.93 2.98 -3.25
N TYR A 243 8.93 2.07 -3.31
CA TYR A 243 8.92 0.85 -2.47
C TYR A 243 8.48 -0.40 -3.23
#